data_c47b9fa71b2ad144a6707f56c7b96dba
#
_entry.id   c47b9fa71b2ad144a6707f56c7b96dba
#
_cell.length_a   1.000
_cell.length_b   1.000
_cell.length_c   1.000
_cell.angle_alpha   90.00
_cell.angle_beta   90.00
_cell.angle_gamma   90.00
#
_symmetry.space_group_name_H-M   'P 1'
#
loop_
_entity.id
_entity.type
_entity.pdbx_description
1 polymer ?
#
loop_
_entity_poly.entity_id
_entity_poly.type
_entity_poly.pdbx_seq_one_letter_code
_entity_poly.pdbx_strand_id
1 'polypeptide(L)'
;MAKLYAVGDIHGSTAHLTRLVETVPFEPEDRIVFIGDYIDRGPDSSGTVEFLLSFRERFPKCVFLRGNHEEMLENFLNGADGCMGDAYITNGGGETLISYALNPLGKVKAADFPEGHLGFLFETALTHGEDGFLFVHAGIRPGVALEDQSRQDLLWIREEFFTHEHALGLTVVFGHTPLRDVFQNPPYAIGIDTGAVFGGMLTCVELGDGKILNAYQV
;
A
#
# COMPACT_ATOMS: atom_id res chain seq x y z
N MET A 1 -18.10 15.19 -11.40
CA MET A 1 -17.09 14.44 -12.20
C MET A 1 -16.43 13.46 -11.26
N ALA A 2 -16.13 12.25 -11.72
CA ALA A 2 -15.41 11.26 -10.93
C ALA A 2 -14.03 11.81 -10.53
N LYS A 3 -13.68 11.69 -9.27
CA LYS A 3 -12.40 12.14 -8.72
C LYS A 3 -11.39 11.00 -8.72
N LEU A 4 -10.12 11.35 -8.56
CA LEU A 4 -9.02 10.40 -8.38
C LEU A 4 -8.42 10.58 -6.99
N TYR A 5 -8.34 9.48 -6.25
CA TYR A 5 -7.79 9.44 -4.91
C TYR A 5 -6.65 8.43 -4.79
N ALA A 6 -5.72 8.68 -3.88
CA ALA A 6 -4.73 7.70 -3.45
C ALA A 6 -4.71 7.59 -1.94
N VAL A 7 -4.61 6.37 -1.43
CA VAL A 7 -4.57 6.03 0.01
C VAL A 7 -3.24 5.39 0.34
N GLY A 8 -2.57 5.90 1.38
CA GLY A 8 -1.28 5.42 1.86
C GLY A 8 -1.33 4.11 2.63
N ASP A 9 -0.18 3.73 3.20
CA ASP A 9 0.08 2.48 3.89
C ASP A 9 -0.82 2.32 5.14
N ILE A 10 -1.50 1.18 5.25
CA ILE A 10 -2.52 0.93 6.28
C ILE A 10 -1.96 0.13 7.44
N HIS A 11 -1.21 -0.94 7.13
CA HIS A 11 -0.59 -1.80 8.14
C HIS A 11 -1.52 -2.24 9.26
N GLY A 12 -2.63 -2.91 8.94
CA GLY A 12 -3.53 -3.44 9.96
C GLY A 12 -4.19 -2.38 10.85
N SER A 13 -4.15 -1.10 10.45
CA SER A 13 -4.74 0.03 11.19
C SER A 13 -6.20 0.24 10.80
N THR A 14 -7.05 -0.77 10.98
CA THR A 14 -8.47 -0.77 10.57
C THR A 14 -9.25 0.42 11.13
N ALA A 15 -8.94 0.85 12.36
CA ALA A 15 -9.59 2.02 12.96
C ALA A 15 -9.29 3.33 12.20
N HIS A 16 -8.04 3.54 11.74
CA HIS A 16 -7.70 4.68 10.90
C HIS A 16 -8.37 4.57 9.52
N LEU A 17 -8.37 3.38 8.92
CA LEU A 17 -9.03 3.14 7.63
C LEU A 17 -10.53 3.46 7.71
N THR A 18 -11.22 3.01 8.75
CA THR A 18 -12.64 3.31 8.98
C THR A 18 -12.89 4.81 9.08
N ARG A 19 -12.11 5.50 9.92
CA ARG A 19 -12.21 6.97 10.07
C ARG A 19 -11.92 7.71 8.77
N LEU A 20 -10.92 7.24 8.00
CA LEU A 20 -10.58 7.85 6.72
C LEU A 20 -11.75 7.76 5.74
N VAL A 21 -12.36 6.58 5.63
CA VAL A 21 -13.52 6.35 4.72
C VAL A 21 -14.75 7.15 5.16
N GLU A 22 -14.93 7.41 6.45
CA GLU A 22 -15.98 8.31 6.96
C GLU A 22 -15.69 9.79 6.69
N THR A 23 -14.41 10.17 6.58
CA THR A 23 -13.96 11.56 6.39
C THR A 23 -13.89 11.98 4.94
N VAL A 24 -13.41 11.08 4.07
CA VAL A 24 -13.27 11.36 2.63
C VAL A 24 -14.63 11.22 1.93
N PRO A 25 -15.08 12.22 1.18
CA PRO A 25 -16.38 12.18 0.50
C PRO A 25 -16.32 11.34 -0.78
N PHE A 26 -16.04 10.04 -0.63
CA PHE A 26 -16.01 9.10 -1.76
C PHE A 26 -17.38 8.89 -2.38
N GLU A 27 -17.44 8.93 -3.70
CA GLU A 27 -18.60 8.58 -4.50
C GLU A 27 -18.35 7.28 -5.28
N PRO A 28 -19.40 6.48 -5.61
CA PRO A 28 -19.21 5.17 -6.26
C PRO A 28 -18.47 5.24 -7.61
N GLU A 29 -18.49 6.39 -8.26
CA GLU A 29 -17.84 6.61 -9.56
C GLU A 29 -16.36 7.01 -9.44
N ASP A 30 -15.88 7.32 -8.23
CA ASP A 30 -14.52 7.74 -8.01
C ASP A 30 -13.53 6.59 -8.25
N ARG A 31 -12.32 6.97 -8.62
CA ARG A 31 -11.17 6.09 -8.83
C ARG A 31 -10.28 6.23 -7.60
N ILE A 32 -10.05 5.12 -6.94
CA ILE A 32 -9.35 5.11 -5.66
C ILE A 32 -8.20 4.11 -5.75
N VAL A 33 -6.96 4.56 -5.60
CA VAL A 33 -5.76 3.72 -5.64
C VAL A 33 -5.22 3.56 -4.23
N PHE A 34 -5.16 2.33 -3.75
CA PHE A 34 -4.47 1.97 -2.52
C PHE A 34 -3.05 1.53 -2.87
N ILE A 35 -2.04 2.10 -2.23
CA ILE A 35 -0.64 1.95 -2.65
C ILE A 35 0.11 0.76 -2.02
N GLY A 36 -0.59 -0.17 -1.36
CA GLY A 36 -0.02 -1.37 -0.76
C GLY A 36 0.14 -1.29 0.76
N ASP A 37 0.82 -2.29 1.31
CA ASP A 37 1.08 -2.45 2.74
C ASP A 37 -0.21 -2.40 3.59
N TYR A 38 -1.11 -3.35 3.31
CA TYR A 38 -2.39 -3.48 4.03
C TYR A 38 -2.23 -4.16 5.37
N ILE A 39 -1.28 -5.08 5.46
CA ILE A 39 -1.04 -6.00 6.58
C ILE A 39 0.23 -5.65 7.36
N ASP A 40 0.47 -6.39 8.42
CA ASP A 40 1.65 -6.36 9.29
C ASP A 40 1.74 -5.14 10.21
N ARG A 41 2.49 -5.27 11.29
CA ARG A 41 2.79 -4.23 12.30
C ARG A 41 1.60 -3.80 13.15
N GLY A 42 0.47 -3.52 12.54
CA GLY A 42 -0.73 -3.08 13.22
C GLY A 42 -1.57 -4.23 13.78
N PRO A 43 -2.53 -3.92 14.63
CA PRO A 43 -3.22 -4.93 15.45
C PRO A 43 -4.25 -5.75 14.69
N ASP A 44 -4.71 -5.33 13.50
CA ASP A 44 -5.88 -5.92 12.86
C ASP A 44 -5.75 -6.04 11.34
N SER A 45 -4.77 -6.82 10.89
CA SER A 45 -4.58 -7.13 9.46
C SER A 45 -5.79 -7.88 8.87
N SER A 46 -6.36 -8.83 9.62
CA SER A 46 -7.54 -9.59 9.18
C SER A 46 -8.74 -8.68 8.95
N GLY A 47 -9.05 -7.79 9.89
CA GLY A 47 -10.14 -6.82 9.75
C GLY A 47 -9.88 -5.80 8.66
N THR A 48 -8.62 -5.40 8.43
CA THR A 48 -8.27 -4.52 7.31
C THR A 48 -8.57 -5.18 5.97
N VAL A 49 -8.19 -6.44 5.77
CA VAL A 49 -8.47 -7.17 4.52
C VAL A 49 -9.96 -7.34 4.30
N GLU A 50 -10.71 -7.75 5.33
CA GLU A 50 -12.17 -7.87 5.27
C GLU A 50 -12.84 -6.54 4.91
N PHE A 51 -12.38 -5.43 5.53
CA PHE A 51 -12.87 -4.10 5.22
C PHE A 51 -12.62 -3.74 3.75
N LEU A 52 -11.41 -3.98 3.22
CA LEU A 52 -11.05 -3.65 1.84
C LEU A 52 -11.79 -4.52 0.82
N LEU A 53 -12.08 -5.77 1.13
CA LEU A 53 -12.94 -6.63 0.31
C LEU A 53 -14.35 -6.03 0.20
N SER A 54 -14.95 -5.64 1.32
CA SER A 54 -16.27 -4.98 1.34
C SER A 54 -16.24 -3.61 0.67
N PHE A 55 -15.15 -2.86 0.83
CA PHE A 55 -14.97 -1.55 0.19
C PHE A 55 -14.91 -1.68 -1.33
N ARG A 56 -14.22 -2.69 -1.87
CA ARG A 56 -14.15 -2.99 -3.31
C ARG A 56 -15.52 -3.25 -3.93
N GLU A 57 -16.41 -3.90 -3.21
CA GLU A 57 -17.79 -4.12 -3.69
C GLU A 57 -18.57 -2.80 -3.84
N ARG A 58 -18.36 -1.86 -2.93
CA ARG A 58 -19.01 -0.54 -2.94
C ARG A 58 -18.37 0.41 -3.97
N PHE A 59 -17.05 0.31 -4.17
CA PHE A 59 -16.28 1.17 -5.06
C PHE A 59 -15.55 0.34 -6.12
N PRO A 60 -16.25 -0.10 -7.18
CA PRO A 60 -15.71 -1.08 -8.14
C PRO A 60 -14.55 -0.56 -9.00
N LYS A 61 -14.26 0.74 -8.95
CA LYS A 61 -13.12 1.36 -9.65
C LYS A 61 -11.88 1.48 -8.78
N CYS A 62 -11.84 0.79 -7.63
CA CYS A 62 -10.64 0.71 -6.81
C CYS A 62 -9.55 -0.10 -7.49
N VAL A 63 -8.33 0.38 -7.34
CA VAL A 63 -7.11 -0.33 -7.69
C VAL A 63 -6.31 -0.58 -6.40
N PHE A 64 -5.87 -1.82 -6.22
CA PHE A 64 -5.03 -2.20 -5.09
C PHE A 64 -3.65 -2.56 -5.58
N LEU A 65 -2.65 -1.81 -5.13
CA LEU A 65 -1.26 -2.11 -5.44
C LEU A 65 -0.68 -3.09 -4.42
N ARG A 66 0.37 -3.75 -4.84
CA ARG A 66 1.15 -4.64 -3.99
C ARG A 66 2.18 -3.86 -3.21
N GLY A 67 2.20 -4.03 -1.90
CA GLY A 67 3.29 -3.60 -1.05
C GLY A 67 4.34 -4.70 -0.84
N ASN A 68 5.46 -4.33 -0.24
CA ASN A 68 6.49 -5.31 0.11
C ASN A 68 6.04 -6.25 1.24
N HIS A 69 5.09 -5.85 2.08
CA HIS A 69 4.54 -6.69 3.14
C HIS A 69 3.68 -7.82 2.59
N GLU A 70 2.87 -7.59 1.56
CA GLU A 70 2.15 -8.64 0.85
C GLU A 70 3.11 -9.62 0.16
N GLU A 71 4.21 -9.13 -0.41
CA GLU A 71 5.25 -10.00 -0.99
C GLU A 71 5.98 -10.84 0.07
N MET A 72 6.27 -10.26 1.23
CA MET A 72 6.89 -11.00 2.33
C MET A 72 5.98 -12.13 2.85
N LEU A 73 4.67 -11.87 3.01
CA LEU A 73 3.70 -12.91 3.40
C LEU A 73 3.65 -14.03 2.36
N GLU A 74 3.57 -13.70 1.07
CA GLU A 74 3.54 -14.70 0.01
C GLU A 74 4.79 -15.58 0.02
N ASN A 75 5.97 -14.98 0.16
CA ASN A 75 7.24 -15.70 0.26
C ASN A 75 7.30 -16.59 1.51
N PHE A 76 6.82 -16.10 2.66
CA PHE A 76 6.73 -16.87 3.90
C PHE A 76 5.85 -18.11 3.74
N LEU A 77 4.66 -17.97 3.13
CA LEU A 77 3.73 -19.09 2.91
C LEU A 77 4.22 -20.09 1.85
N ASN A 78 5.02 -19.64 0.90
CA ASN A 78 5.66 -20.48 -0.13
C ASN A 78 6.90 -21.22 0.38
N GLY A 79 7.19 -21.16 1.69
CA GLY A 79 8.26 -21.91 2.31
C GLY A 79 9.64 -21.28 2.12
N ALA A 80 9.73 -19.96 2.13
CA ALA A 80 11.00 -19.26 2.29
C ALA A 80 11.62 -19.68 3.62
N ASP A 81 12.54 -20.63 3.58
CA ASP A 81 13.15 -21.24 4.75
C ASP A 81 14.13 -20.32 5.48
N GLY A 82 14.23 -20.48 6.79
CA GLY A 82 15.25 -19.85 7.64
C GLY A 82 15.15 -18.34 7.72
N CYS A 83 16.23 -17.62 7.41
CA CYS A 83 16.33 -16.16 7.60
C CYS A 83 15.19 -15.33 6.98
N MET A 84 14.58 -15.79 5.89
CA MET A 84 13.48 -15.05 5.25
C MET A 84 12.15 -15.22 5.99
N GLY A 85 11.86 -16.39 6.55
CA GLY A 85 10.71 -16.61 7.41
C GLY A 85 10.82 -15.81 8.70
N ASP A 86 12.00 -15.86 9.34
CA ASP A 86 12.28 -15.06 10.54
C ASP A 86 12.19 -13.55 10.22
N ALA A 87 12.64 -13.12 9.03
CA ALA A 87 12.54 -11.74 8.59
C ALA A 87 11.09 -11.27 8.44
N TYR A 88 10.18 -12.09 7.90
CA TYR A 88 8.76 -11.75 7.83
C TYR A 88 8.17 -11.51 9.23
N ILE A 89 8.38 -12.46 10.16
CA ILE A 89 7.87 -12.35 11.52
C ILE A 89 8.39 -11.08 12.22
N THR A 90 9.71 -10.81 12.10
CA THR A 90 10.35 -9.65 12.76
C THR A 90 10.01 -8.30 12.11
N ASN A 91 9.54 -8.29 10.86
CA ASN A 91 9.06 -7.07 10.19
C ASN A 91 7.56 -6.78 10.45
N GLY A 92 6.93 -7.48 11.38
CA GLY A 92 5.55 -7.24 11.78
C GLY A 92 4.56 -8.27 11.25
N GLY A 93 5.02 -9.33 10.58
CA GLY A 93 4.18 -10.44 10.14
C GLY A 93 3.59 -11.25 11.29
N GLY A 94 4.23 -11.21 12.46
CA GLY A 94 3.72 -11.83 13.67
C GLY A 94 2.34 -11.29 14.06
N GLU A 95 2.15 -9.98 13.99
CA GLU A 95 0.88 -9.29 14.26
C GLU A 95 -0.21 -9.72 13.26
N THR A 96 0.15 -9.87 12.00
CA THR A 96 -0.77 -10.42 10.99
C THR A 96 -1.22 -11.82 11.38
N LEU A 97 -0.30 -12.74 11.67
CA LEU A 97 -0.66 -14.10 12.05
C LEU A 97 -1.55 -14.12 13.31
N ILE A 98 -1.25 -13.30 14.31
CA ILE A 98 -2.06 -13.16 15.53
C ILE A 98 -3.47 -12.67 15.19
N SER A 99 -3.62 -11.68 14.29
CA SER A 99 -4.92 -11.15 13.90
C SER A 99 -5.80 -12.19 13.18
N TYR A 100 -5.18 -13.18 12.55
CA TYR A 100 -5.86 -14.38 11.99
C TYR A 100 -6.00 -15.53 13.00
N ALA A 101 -5.73 -15.31 14.28
CA ALA A 101 -5.70 -16.33 15.32
C ALA A 101 -4.70 -17.47 15.05
N LEU A 102 -3.63 -17.21 14.32
CA LEU A 102 -2.57 -18.17 13.99
C LEU A 102 -1.37 -17.97 14.95
N ASN A 103 -0.63 -19.05 15.19
CA ASN A 103 0.57 -19.01 16.03
C ASN A 103 1.81 -18.61 15.19
N PRO A 104 2.43 -17.43 15.45
CA PRO A 104 3.62 -16.98 14.71
C PRO A 104 4.84 -17.91 14.82
N LEU A 105 4.89 -18.71 15.89
CA LEU A 105 5.96 -19.70 16.13
C LEU A 105 5.58 -21.10 15.61
N GLY A 106 4.41 -21.24 15.01
CA GLY A 106 3.88 -22.49 14.46
C GLY A 106 4.17 -22.65 12.97
N LYS A 107 3.73 -23.80 12.44
CA LYS A 107 3.69 -23.99 10.99
C LYS A 107 2.40 -23.41 10.45
N VAL A 108 2.50 -22.33 9.70
CA VAL A 108 1.38 -21.64 9.05
C VAL A 108 1.32 -22.02 7.58
N LYS A 109 0.13 -22.23 7.06
CA LYS A 109 -0.12 -22.59 5.66
C LYS A 109 -1.17 -21.66 5.06
N ALA A 110 -1.19 -21.52 3.75
CA ALA A 110 -2.21 -20.75 3.05
C ALA A 110 -3.66 -21.19 3.39
N ALA A 111 -3.89 -22.47 3.60
CA ALA A 111 -5.20 -23.01 3.97
C ALA A 111 -5.68 -22.60 5.38
N ASP A 112 -4.84 -22.01 6.20
CA ASP A 112 -5.20 -21.52 7.54
C ASP A 112 -5.83 -20.10 7.50
N PHE A 113 -5.78 -19.42 6.34
CA PHE A 113 -6.40 -18.12 6.12
C PHE A 113 -7.83 -18.25 5.57
N PRO A 114 -8.71 -17.28 5.85
CA PRO A 114 -10.05 -17.25 5.26
C PRO A 114 -10.00 -17.24 3.72
N GLU A 115 -11.02 -17.86 3.13
CA GLU A 115 -11.18 -17.87 1.67
C GLU A 115 -11.25 -16.43 1.11
N GLY A 116 -10.52 -16.17 0.03
CA GLY A 116 -10.50 -14.86 -0.63
C GLY A 116 -9.49 -13.86 -0.07
N HIS A 117 -9.05 -13.98 1.20
CA HIS A 117 -8.09 -13.01 1.77
C HIS A 117 -6.72 -13.06 1.08
N LEU A 118 -6.15 -14.26 0.92
CA LEU A 118 -4.87 -14.40 0.21
C LEU A 118 -5.00 -14.08 -1.28
N GLY A 119 -6.14 -14.44 -1.90
CA GLY A 119 -6.44 -14.04 -3.27
C GLY A 119 -6.41 -12.52 -3.43
N PHE A 120 -7.09 -11.79 -2.54
CA PHE A 120 -7.05 -10.32 -2.53
C PHE A 120 -5.61 -9.77 -2.41
N LEU A 121 -4.83 -10.27 -1.45
CA LEU A 121 -3.48 -9.78 -1.18
C LEU A 121 -2.49 -10.07 -2.32
N PHE A 122 -2.65 -11.21 -3.02
CA PHE A 122 -1.67 -11.68 -4.01
C PHE A 122 -2.02 -11.33 -5.45
N GLU A 123 -3.26 -10.95 -5.73
CA GLU A 123 -3.72 -10.50 -7.06
C GLU A 123 -3.56 -8.98 -7.27
N THR A 124 -2.79 -8.31 -6.41
CA THR A 124 -2.53 -6.87 -6.45
C THR A 124 -1.53 -6.49 -7.55
N ALA A 125 -1.70 -5.30 -8.14
CA ALA A 125 -0.83 -4.79 -9.21
C ALA A 125 0.47 -4.18 -8.64
N LEU A 126 1.56 -4.21 -9.42
CA LEU A 126 2.82 -3.53 -9.02
C LEU A 126 2.77 -2.03 -9.27
N THR A 127 2.11 -1.62 -10.33
CA THR A 127 1.97 -0.21 -10.73
C THR A 127 0.60 0.03 -11.35
N HIS A 128 0.17 1.29 -11.32
CA HIS A 128 -1.03 1.74 -12.02
C HIS A 128 -0.79 3.14 -12.58
N GLY A 129 -1.09 3.35 -13.86
CA GLY A 129 -0.98 4.66 -14.52
C GLY A 129 -2.35 5.26 -14.80
N GLU A 130 -2.60 6.49 -14.34
CA GLU A 130 -3.87 7.19 -14.59
C GLU A 130 -3.73 8.71 -14.48
N ASP A 131 -4.35 9.44 -15.41
CA ASP A 131 -4.47 10.93 -15.42
C ASP A 131 -3.14 11.68 -15.18
N GLY A 132 -2.04 11.17 -15.77
CA GLY A 132 -0.72 11.79 -15.63
C GLY A 132 0.02 11.42 -14.34
N PHE A 133 -0.53 10.49 -13.56
CA PHE A 133 0.11 9.92 -12.38
C PHE A 133 0.54 8.47 -12.65
N LEU A 134 1.63 8.08 -12.00
CA LEU A 134 2.05 6.70 -11.85
C LEU A 134 1.97 6.36 -10.35
N PHE A 135 1.16 5.38 -10.01
CA PHE A 135 1.05 4.86 -8.65
C PHE A 135 1.95 3.63 -8.51
N VAL A 136 2.74 3.59 -7.46
CA VAL A 136 3.66 2.50 -7.15
C VAL A 136 3.86 2.45 -5.64
N HIS A 137 4.12 1.26 -5.09
CA HIS A 137 4.27 1.17 -3.63
C HIS A 137 5.47 1.96 -3.10
N ALA A 138 6.70 1.65 -3.53
CA ALA A 138 7.90 2.30 -2.98
C ALA A 138 8.47 3.40 -3.89
N GLY A 139 8.47 3.21 -5.18
CA GLY A 139 9.04 4.16 -6.13
C GLY A 139 9.57 3.49 -7.39
N ILE A 140 10.40 4.24 -8.10
CA ILE A 140 11.05 3.79 -9.34
C ILE A 140 12.55 4.07 -9.28
N ARG A 141 13.35 3.33 -10.00
CA ARG A 141 14.77 3.67 -10.19
C ARG A 141 14.92 4.78 -11.22
N PRO A 142 15.44 5.96 -10.83
CA PRO A 142 15.67 7.05 -11.77
C PRO A 142 16.58 6.63 -12.93
N GLY A 143 16.25 7.09 -14.14
CA GLY A 143 17.02 6.78 -15.36
C GLY A 143 16.73 5.42 -15.99
N VAL A 144 15.85 4.62 -15.42
CA VAL A 144 15.38 3.34 -15.96
C VAL A 144 13.97 3.53 -16.53
N ALA A 145 13.69 2.98 -17.70
CA ALA A 145 12.36 3.04 -18.32
C ALA A 145 11.33 2.25 -17.47
N LEU A 146 10.04 2.61 -17.53
CA LEU A 146 9.03 2.00 -16.68
C LEU A 146 8.91 0.47 -16.91
N GLU A 147 9.01 0.04 -18.15
CA GLU A 147 8.96 -1.39 -18.53
C GLU A 147 10.18 -2.21 -18.05
N ASP A 148 11.29 -1.52 -17.75
CA ASP A 148 12.55 -2.14 -17.28
C ASP A 148 12.74 -2.03 -15.75
N GLN A 149 11.77 -1.44 -15.04
CA GLN A 149 11.84 -1.33 -13.58
C GLN A 149 11.85 -2.70 -12.92
N SER A 150 12.77 -2.91 -11.99
CA SER A 150 12.82 -4.16 -11.23
C SER A 150 11.71 -4.22 -10.19
N ARG A 151 11.16 -5.42 -9.95
CA ARG A 151 10.20 -5.65 -8.86
C ARG A 151 10.78 -5.21 -7.50
N GLN A 152 12.09 -5.41 -7.30
CA GLN A 152 12.79 -4.97 -6.09
C GLN A 152 12.73 -3.45 -5.93
N ASP A 153 12.96 -2.67 -6.98
CA ASP A 153 12.87 -1.22 -6.89
C ASP A 153 11.42 -0.75 -6.65
N LEU A 154 10.45 -1.30 -7.38
CA LEU A 154 9.04 -0.94 -7.24
C LEU A 154 8.49 -1.17 -5.81
N LEU A 155 9.04 -2.15 -5.06
CA LEU A 155 8.56 -2.54 -3.73
C LEU A 155 9.47 -2.08 -2.57
N TRP A 156 10.72 -1.66 -2.82
CA TRP A 156 11.69 -1.46 -1.74
C TRP A 156 12.55 -0.21 -1.84
N ILE A 157 12.60 0.47 -2.99
CA ILE A 157 13.43 1.67 -3.16
C ILE A 157 12.99 2.77 -2.18
N ARG A 158 13.94 3.58 -1.73
CA ARG A 158 13.68 4.69 -0.79
C ARG A 158 14.27 5.99 -1.33
N GLU A 159 15.20 6.59 -0.60
CA GLU A 159 15.77 7.90 -0.87
C GLU A 159 16.38 8.05 -2.26
N GLU A 160 16.89 6.97 -2.84
CA GLU A 160 17.41 6.97 -4.21
C GLU A 160 16.37 7.36 -5.26
N PHE A 161 15.08 7.20 -4.93
CA PHE A 161 13.99 7.61 -5.80
C PHE A 161 13.59 9.06 -5.55
N PHE A 162 12.99 9.37 -4.40
CA PHE A 162 12.24 10.62 -4.24
C PHE A 162 13.12 11.86 -4.05
N THR A 163 14.43 11.69 -3.83
CA THR A 163 15.39 12.79 -3.82
C THR A 163 15.95 13.14 -5.22
N HIS A 164 15.56 12.40 -6.26
CA HIS A 164 16.05 12.58 -7.62
C HIS A 164 14.93 12.87 -8.61
N GLU A 165 15.26 13.60 -9.65
CA GLU A 165 14.38 13.81 -10.79
C GLU A 165 14.36 12.57 -11.69
N HIS A 166 13.25 12.34 -12.36
CA HIS A 166 13.09 11.28 -13.36
C HIS A 166 12.43 11.82 -14.63
N ALA A 167 12.63 11.12 -15.75
CA ALA A 167 12.21 11.57 -17.09
C ALA A 167 10.92 10.91 -17.59
N LEU A 168 10.08 10.35 -16.70
CA LEU A 168 8.87 9.63 -17.14
C LEU A 168 7.75 10.55 -17.66
N GLY A 169 7.80 11.86 -17.40
CA GLY A 169 6.71 12.77 -17.77
C GLY A 169 5.41 12.56 -16.98
N LEU A 170 5.46 11.82 -15.88
CA LEU A 170 4.36 11.52 -14.95
C LEU A 170 4.75 11.94 -13.54
N THR A 171 3.78 12.24 -12.69
CA THR A 171 4.02 12.41 -11.25
C THR A 171 3.87 11.05 -10.56
N VAL A 172 4.90 10.58 -9.86
CA VAL A 172 4.88 9.29 -9.15
C VAL A 172 4.28 9.47 -7.77
N VAL A 173 3.21 8.74 -7.46
CA VAL A 173 2.57 8.70 -6.13
C VAL A 173 3.00 7.41 -5.43
N PHE A 174 3.56 7.53 -4.22
CA PHE A 174 4.21 6.42 -3.53
C PHE A 174 3.98 6.44 -2.00
N GLY A 175 4.28 5.31 -1.34
CA GLY A 175 4.26 5.08 0.10
C GLY A 175 5.57 4.49 0.64
N HIS A 176 5.48 3.39 1.40
CA HIS A 176 6.61 2.56 1.85
C HIS A 176 7.64 3.25 2.76
N THR A 177 7.95 4.49 2.52
CA THR A 177 8.90 5.26 3.33
C THR A 177 8.12 6.20 4.23
N PRO A 178 8.00 5.88 5.55
CA PRO A 178 7.24 6.72 6.47
C PRO A 178 7.86 8.11 6.57
N LEU A 179 7.06 9.11 6.27
CA LEU A 179 7.43 10.51 6.33
C LEU A 179 6.53 11.22 7.36
N ARG A 180 7.02 12.31 7.95
CA ARG A 180 6.24 13.05 8.93
C ARG A 180 4.98 13.69 8.34
N ASP A 181 5.12 14.22 7.14
CA ASP A 181 4.10 14.96 6.42
C ASP A 181 4.04 14.45 4.97
N VAL A 182 2.96 14.74 4.26
CA VAL A 182 2.85 14.43 2.83
C VAL A 182 4.03 15.08 2.08
N PHE A 183 4.81 14.27 1.42
CA PHE A 183 5.96 14.73 0.64
C PHE A 183 5.53 15.19 -0.74
N GLN A 184 6.08 16.28 -1.22
CA GLN A 184 5.83 16.78 -2.56
C GLN A 184 7.11 17.30 -3.20
N ASN A 185 7.45 16.75 -4.35
CA ASN A 185 8.52 17.22 -5.22
C ASN A 185 7.99 17.31 -6.66
N PRO A 186 7.14 18.32 -6.96
CA PRO A 186 6.51 18.43 -8.27
C PRO A 186 7.53 18.82 -9.37
N PRO A 187 7.40 18.31 -10.59
CA PRO A 187 6.33 17.40 -11.05
C PRO A 187 6.67 15.91 -10.85
N TYR A 188 7.66 15.57 -10.03
CA TYR A 188 8.26 14.24 -10.00
C TYR A 188 7.56 13.28 -9.04
N ALA A 189 7.34 13.66 -7.77
CA ALA A 189 6.95 12.71 -6.74
C ALA A 189 6.00 13.29 -5.68
N ILE A 190 5.07 12.43 -5.21
CA ILE A 190 4.16 12.65 -4.08
C ILE A 190 4.22 11.42 -3.16
N GLY A 191 4.73 11.59 -1.93
CA GLY A 191 4.79 10.55 -0.91
C GLY A 191 3.66 10.69 0.10
N ILE A 192 2.89 9.62 0.32
CA ILE A 192 1.67 9.63 1.14
C ILE A 192 1.66 8.63 2.30
N ASP A 193 2.75 7.89 2.54
CA ASP A 193 2.91 7.16 3.79
C ASP A 193 3.30 8.15 4.89
N THR A 194 2.37 8.44 5.78
CA THR A 194 2.56 9.34 6.92
C THR A 194 2.59 8.61 8.25
N GLY A 195 2.94 7.32 8.21
CA GLY A 195 3.30 6.53 9.36
C GLY A 195 2.15 6.17 10.29
N ALA A 196 0.96 5.87 9.78
CA ALA A 196 -0.23 5.56 10.57
C ALA A 196 0.04 4.54 11.69
N VAL A 197 0.70 3.41 11.37
CA VAL A 197 1.02 2.35 12.33
C VAL A 197 2.08 2.76 13.36
N PHE A 198 2.83 3.80 13.11
CA PHE A 198 3.87 4.33 14.00
C PHE A 198 3.38 5.51 14.85
N GLY A 199 2.07 5.75 14.91
CA GLY A 199 1.46 6.87 15.64
C GLY A 199 1.40 8.16 14.85
N GLY A 200 1.65 8.11 13.54
CA GLY A 200 1.35 9.16 12.58
C GLY A 200 -0.10 9.10 12.10
N MET A 201 -0.35 9.51 10.86
CA MET A 201 -1.69 9.61 10.28
C MET A 201 -1.83 8.66 9.09
N LEU A 202 -3.04 8.14 8.85
CA LEU A 202 -3.40 7.54 7.57
C LEU A 202 -3.82 8.65 6.60
N THR A 203 -3.14 8.72 5.47
CA THR A 203 -3.34 9.79 4.48
C THR A 203 -4.10 9.29 3.26
N CYS A 204 -5.08 10.08 2.82
CA CYS A 204 -5.68 10.02 1.50
C CYS A 204 -5.51 11.37 0.79
N VAL A 205 -5.12 11.36 -0.48
CA VAL A 205 -5.03 12.58 -1.29
C VAL A 205 -6.00 12.52 -2.46
N GLU A 206 -6.67 13.65 -2.75
CA GLU A 206 -7.41 13.88 -3.99
C GLU A 206 -6.45 14.49 -5.01
N LEU A 207 -6.37 13.92 -6.20
CA LEU A 207 -5.40 14.24 -7.24
C LEU A 207 -6.06 14.83 -8.48
N GLY A 208 -5.36 15.73 -9.15
CA GLY A 208 -5.77 16.28 -10.43
C GLY A 208 -4.74 17.30 -10.95
N ASP A 209 -4.67 17.48 -12.25
CA ASP A 209 -3.75 18.42 -12.90
C ASP A 209 -2.28 18.25 -12.47
N GLY A 210 -1.84 17.01 -12.25
CA GLY A 210 -0.47 16.69 -11.83
C GLY A 210 -0.11 17.05 -10.39
N LYS A 211 -1.09 17.32 -9.51
CA LYS A 211 -0.88 17.78 -8.14
C LYS A 211 -1.94 17.27 -7.16
N ILE A 212 -1.70 17.49 -5.87
CA ILE A 212 -2.70 17.28 -4.82
C ILE A 212 -3.70 18.44 -4.85
N LEU A 213 -4.99 18.13 -4.91
CA LEU A 213 -6.11 19.05 -4.78
C LEU A 213 -6.57 19.18 -3.33
N ASN A 214 -6.68 18.04 -2.63
CA ASN A 214 -7.02 17.95 -1.21
C ASN A 214 -6.22 16.84 -0.54
N ALA A 215 -5.97 16.95 0.76
CA ALA A 215 -5.39 15.93 1.59
C ALA A 215 -6.27 15.70 2.84
N TYR A 216 -6.55 14.45 3.12
CA TYR A 216 -7.32 13.98 4.27
C TYR A 216 -6.41 13.11 5.12
N GLN A 217 -6.35 13.39 6.42
CA GLN A 217 -5.49 12.67 7.36
C GLN A 217 -6.25 12.38 8.66
N VAL A 218 -6.12 11.18 9.16
CA VAL A 218 -6.82 10.72 10.37
C VAL A 218 -5.88 9.96 11.30
#